data_18e8b994a5889ec5291b841d5bf7dc1a
#
_entry.id   18e8b994a5889ec5291b841d5bf7dc1a
#
_cell.length_a   1.000
_cell.length_b   1.000
_cell.length_c   1.000
_cell.angle_alpha   90.00
_cell.angle_beta   90.00
_cell.angle_gamma   90.00
#
_symmetry.space_group_name_H-M   'P 1'
#
loop_
_entity.id
_entity.type
_entity.pdbx_description
1 polymer ?
#
loop_
_entity_poly.entity_id
_entity_poly.type
_entity_poly.pdbx_seq_one_letter_code
_entity_poly.pdbx_strand_id
1 'polypeptide(L)'
;MRITNNMIMGNTKTNINSTKVLVDKYNTQMTTQKKISKASEDPVIAIRSLRLSTSLSHLDQYKDNNIPDASSWMDVTQTALSNMKSLLTDIRTQCVNGSTDTLTADVRNTILQQLTALSEQVYTEGNADYAGRTVFTGYRTSSKLTFQKDTKSTYQITQEFSAADLSEKRYYTNGV
;
A
#
# COMPACT_ATOMS: atom_id res chain seq x y z
N MET A 1 -63.16 -28.45 33.48
CA MET A 1 -63.22 -27.12 32.76
C MET A 1 -64.17 -27.23 31.58
N ARG A 2 -65.17 -26.38 31.49
CA ARG A 2 -66.04 -26.32 30.31
C ARG A 2 -65.30 -25.55 29.23
N ILE A 3 -64.90 -26.21 28.17
CA ILE A 3 -64.29 -25.54 27.00
C ILE A 3 -65.39 -24.90 26.21
N THR A 4 -65.42 -23.57 26.13
CA THR A 4 -66.44 -22.81 25.40
C THR A 4 -66.04 -22.74 23.92
N ASN A 5 -67.01 -22.75 23.01
CA ASN A 5 -66.75 -22.63 21.56
C ASN A 5 -65.89 -21.42 21.17
N ASN A 6 -66.00 -20.32 21.91
CA ASN A 6 -65.14 -19.14 21.77
C ASN A 6 -63.66 -19.39 22.11
N MET A 7 -63.37 -20.27 23.09
CA MET A 7 -61.97 -20.64 23.41
C MET A 7 -61.35 -21.49 22.29
N ILE A 8 -62.12 -22.37 21.69
CA ILE A 8 -61.66 -23.18 20.55
C ILE A 8 -61.38 -22.29 19.35
N MET A 9 -62.32 -21.38 19.01
CA MET A 9 -62.10 -20.41 17.93
C MET A 9 -60.90 -19.49 18.19
N GLY A 10 -60.72 -18.99 19.41
CA GLY A 10 -59.57 -18.18 19.79
C GLY A 10 -58.22 -18.92 19.61
N ASN A 11 -58.14 -20.17 20.10
CA ASN A 11 -56.96 -21.00 19.94
C ASN A 11 -56.67 -21.31 18.45
N THR A 12 -57.68 -21.63 17.67
CA THR A 12 -57.53 -21.89 16.23
C THR A 12 -57.03 -20.65 15.49
N LYS A 13 -57.56 -19.47 15.81
CA LYS A 13 -57.14 -18.21 15.21
C LYS A 13 -55.66 -17.90 15.56
N THR A 14 -55.25 -18.13 16.82
CA THR A 14 -53.85 -17.94 17.26
C THR A 14 -52.91 -18.89 16.55
N ASN A 15 -53.29 -20.18 16.44
CA ASN A 15 -52.48 -21.17 15.73
C ASN A 15 -52.35 -20.86 14.23
N ILE A 16 -53.41 -20.43 13.59
CA ILE A 16 -53.37 -20.01 12.17
C ILE A 16 -52.46 -18.79 11.99
N ASN A 17 -52.54 -17.80 12.87
CA ASN A 17 -51.66 -16.64 12.81
C ASN A 17 -50.18 -17.01 13.04
N SER A 18 -49.91 -17.89 13.98
CA SER A 18 -48.56 -18.40 14.21
C SER A 18 -48.02 -19.14 12.99
N THR A 19 -48.84 -19.96 12.36
CA THR A 19 -48.46 -20.67 11.12
C THR A 19 -48.20 -19.69 9.97
N LYS A 20 -49.03 -18.66 9.81
CA LYS A 20 -48.80 -17.61 8.79
C LYS A 20 -47.47 -16.89 8.99
N VAL A 21 -47.11 -16.54 10.22
CA VAL A 21 -45.81 -15.90 10.53
C VAL A 21 -44.64 -16.82 10.18
N LEU A 22 -44.73 -18.11 10.46
CA LEU A 22 -43.74 -19.09 10.07
C LEU A 22 -43.59 -19.24 8.57
N VAL A 23 -44.72 -19.31 7.84
CA VAL A 23 -44.74 -19.40 6.37
C VAL A 23 -44.12 -18.15 5.76
N ASP A 24 -44.43 -16.96 6.26
CA ASP A 24 -43.85 -15.69 5.81
C ASP A 24 -42.33 -15.67 6.05
N LYS A 25 -41.88 -16.12 7.23
CA LYS A 25 -40.47 -16.26 7.55
C LYS A 25 -39.76 -17.19 6.57
N TYR A 26 -40.27 -18.38 6.33
CA TYR A 26 -39.66 -19.33 5.39
C TYR A 26 -39.69 -18.82 3.96
N ASN A 27 -40.76 -18.15 3.56
CA ASN A 27 -40.85 -17.54 2.24
C ASN A 27 -39.77 -16.45 2.06
N THR A 28 -39.56 -15.59 3.07
CA THR A 28 -38.50 -14.61 3.10
C THR A 28 -37.11 -15.26 3.03
N GLN A 29 -36.88 -16.35 3.79
CA GLN A 29 -35.60 -17.10 3.75
C GLN A 29 -35.36 -17.71 2.37
N MET A 30 -36.39 -18.26 1.71
CA MET A 30 -36.27 -18.80 0.36
C MET A 30 -35.96 -17.72 -0.67
N THR A 31 -36.65 -16.58 -0.59
CA THR A 31 -36.48 -15.46 -1.54
C THR A 31 -35.11 -14.79 -1.39
N THR A 32 -34.68 -14.59 -0.16
CA THR A 32 -33.37 -13.90 0.14
C THR A 32 -32.20 -14.84 0.18
N GLN A 33 -32.43 -16.16 0.23
CA GLN A 33 -31.39 -17.20 0.45
C GLN A 33 -30.57 -16.98 1.72
N LYS A 34 -31.07 -16.21 2.67
CA LYS A 34 -30.42 -15.90 3.95
C LYS A 34 -31.20 -16.53 5.10
N LYS A 35 -30.49 -17.16 6.04
CA LYS A 35 -31.09 -17.78 7.23
C LYS A 35 -31.74 -16.78 8.18
N ILE A 36 -31.16 -15.57 8.27
CA ILE A 36 -31.66 -14.45 9.06
C ILE A 36 -31.74 -13.21 8.18
N SER A 37 -32.83 -12.45 8.29
CA SER A 37 -32.97 -11.17 7.59
C SER A 37 -32.70 -9.98 8.53
N LYS A 38 -32.95 -10.14 9.82
CA LYS A 38 -32.77 -9.11 10.83
C LYS A 38 -31.89 -9.63 11.96
N ALA A 39 -31.03 -8.77 12.49
CA ALA A 39 -30.14 -9.10 13.63
C ALA A 39 -30.92 -9.50 14.91
N SER A 40 -32.19 -9.07 15.03
CA SER A 40 -33.07 -9.41 16.14
C SER A 40 -33.58 -10.85 16.11
N GLU A 41 -33.51 -11.56 14.96
CA GLU A 41 -33.96 -12.95 14.86
C GLU A 41 -33.00 -13.93 15.52
N ASP A 42 -31.68 -13.73 15.33
CA ASP A 42 -30.63 -14.47 16.00
C ASP A 42 -29.37 -13.60 16.13
N PRO A 43 -29.17 -12.95 17.28
CA PRO A 43 -28.04 -12.03 17.45
C PRO A 43 -26.69 -12.75 17.42
N VAL A 44 -26.63 -14.03 17.81
CA VAL A 44 -25.37 -14.80 17.81
C VAL A 44 -24.92 -15.09 16.38
N ILE A 45 -25.83 -15.56 15.54
CA ILE A 45 -25.55 -15.80 14.11
C ILE A 45 -25.25 -14.48 13.40
N ALA A 46 -25.97 -13.40 13.71
CA ALA A 46 -25.73 -12.08 13.14
C ALA A 46 -24.30 -11.59 13.43
N ILE A 47 -23.84 -11.66 14.68
CA ILE A 47 -22.49 -11.24 15.07
C ILE A 47 -21.42 -12.10 14.37
N ARG A 48 -21.63 -13.41 14.29
CA ARG A 48 -20.69 -14.31 13.59
C ARG A 48 -20.63 -14.00 12.11
N SER A 49 -21.77 -13.78 11.47
CA SER A 49 -21.84 -13.41 10.05
C SER A 49 -21.14 -12.07 9.77
N LEU A 50 -21.36 -11.05 10.62
CA LEU A 50 -20.67 -9.75 10.49
C LEU A 50 -19.18 -9.88 10.64
N ARG A 51 -18.69 -10.64 11.64
CA ARG A 51 -17.25 -10.87 11.81
C ARG A 51 -16.63 -11.56 10.61
N LEU A 52 -17.30 -12.58 10.08
CA LEU A 52 -16.83 -13.31 8.91
C LEU A 52 -16.83 -12.41 7.66
N SER A 53 -17.88 -11.62 7.46
CA SER A 53 -17.99 -10.66 6.37
C SER A 53 -16.90 -9.58 6.44
N THR A 54 -16.61 -9.07 7.65
CA THR A 54 -15.52 -8.10 7.86
C THR A 54 -14.17 -8.74 7.55
N SER A 55 -13.93 -9.97 8.01
CA SER A 55 -12.68 -10.69 7.71
C SER A 55 -12.53 -10.94 6.20
N LEU A 56 -13.60 -11.31 5.53
CA LEU A 56 -13.60 -11.50 4.08
C LEU A 56 -13.28 -10.18 3.35
N SER A 57 -13.93 -9.09 3.75
CA SER A 57 -13.65 -7.75 3.17
C SER A 57 -12.20 -7.32 3.36
N HIS A 58 -11.59 -7.61 4.51
CA HIS A 58 -10.15 -7.36 4.72
C HIS A 58 -9.27 -8.21 3.81
N LEU A 59 -9.61 -9.49 3.63
CA LEU A 59 -8.87 -10.39 2.73
C LEU A 59 -8.99 -9.93 1.26
N ASP A 60 -10.17 -9.53 0.84
CA ASP A 60 -10.39 -8.99 -0.50
C ASP A 60 -9.58 -7.69 -0.70
N GLN A 61 -9.56 -6.81 0.29
CA GLN A 61 -8.74 -5.60 0.25
C GLN A 61 -7.23 -5.92 0.14
N TYR A 62 -6.75 -6.90 0.89
CA TYR A 62 -5.34 -7.32 0.78
C TYR A 62 -5.04 -7.91 -0.59
N LYS A 63 -5.92 -8.77 -1.10
CA LYS A 63 -5.73 -9.47 -2.36
C LYS A 63 -5.80 -8.53 -3.56
N ASP A 64 -6.82 -7.67 -3.60
CA ASP A 64 -7.14 -6.91 -4.81
C ASP A 64 -6.44 -5.55 -4.85
N ASN A 65 -6.08 -4.98 -3.70
CA ASN A 65 -5.45 -3.66 -3.62
C ASN A 65 -4.03 -3.71 -3.06
N ASN A 66 -3.82 -4.23 -1.85
CA ASN A 66 -2.55 -4.07 -1.15
C ASN A 66 -1.42 -4.90 -1.77
N ILE A 67 -1.69 -6.14 -2.18
CA ILE A 67 -0.68 -7.01 -2.78
C ILE A 67 -0.26 -6.51 -4.17
N PRO A 68 -1.16 -6.16 -5.09
CA PRO A 68 -0.77 -5.58 -6.38
C PRO A 68 -0.02 -4.26 -6.24
N ASP A 69 -0.42 -3.38 -5.32
CA ASP A 69 0.28 -2.11 -5.06
C ASP A 69 1.71 -2.35 -4.53
N ALA A 70 1.86 -3.25 -3.57
CA ALA A 70 3.17 -3.64 -3.04
C ALA A 70 4.05 -4.31 -4.11
N SER A 71 3.49 -5.16 -4.97
CA SER A 71 4.21 -5.78 -6.08
C SER A 71 4.73 -4.73 -7.06
N SER A 72 3.85 -3.80 -7.46
CA SER A 72 4.23 -2.71 -8.37
C SER A 72 5.31 -1.80 -7.77
N TRP A 73 5.23 -1.51 -6.46
CA TRP A 73 6.28 -0.78 -5.74
C TRP A 73 7.62 -1.51 -5.80
N MET A 74 7.61 -2.81 -5.57
CA MET A 74 8.83 -3.64 -5.62
C MET A 74 9.40 -3.71 -7.05
N ASP A 75 8.57 -3.80 -8.07
CA ASP A 75 8.99 -3.83 -9.48
C ASP A 75 9.69 -2.51 -9.88
N VAL A 76 9.13 -1.36 -9.49
CA VAL A 76 9.77 -0.07 -9.70
C VAL A 76 11.10 0.02 -8.94
N THR A 77 11.15 -0.45 -7.71
CA THR A 77 12.38 -0.49 -6.91
C THR A 77 13.45 -1.36 -7.57
N GLN A 78 13.08 -2.54 -8.02
CA GLN A 78 13.98 -3.47 -8.71
C GLN A 78 14.52 -2.88 -10.00
N THR A 79 13.66 -2.24 -10.78
CA THR A 79 14.05 -1.59 -12.04
C THR A 79 15.05 -0.46 -11.78
N ALA A 80 14.76 0.43 -10.84
CA ALA A 80 15.65 1.53 -10.49
C ALA A 80 17.01 1.03 -9.96
N LEU A 81 17.02 -0.01 -9.12
CA LEU A 81 18.27 -0.63 -8.63
C LEU A 81 19.06 -1.29 -9.77
N SER A 82 18.40 -1.94 -10.71
CA SER A 82 19.03 -2.53 -11.89
C SER A 82 19.68 -1.46 -12.76
N ASN A 83 18.99 -0.35 -12.99
CA ASN A 83 19.51 0.79 -13.75
C ASN A 83 20.72 1.42 -13.03
N MET A 84 20.62 1.65 -11.71
CA MET A 84 21.76 2.16 -10.92
C MET A 84 22.98 1.24 -11.00
N LYS A 85 22.77 -0.08 -10.94
CA LYS A 85 23.87 -1.06 -11.07
C LYS A 85 24.55 -0.94 -12.44
N SER A 86 23.78 -0.79 -13.52
CA SER A 86 24.31 -0.59 -14.86
C SER A 86 25.11 0.70 -14.95
N LEU A 87 24.56 1.82 -14.48
CA LEU A 87 25.23 3.12 -14.44
C LEU A 87 26.54 3.10 -13.66
N LEU A 88 26.56 2.41 -12.49
CA LEU A 88 27.77 2.25 -11.70
C LEU A 88 28.85 1.43 -12.43
N THR A 89 28.44 0.44 -13.22
CA THR A 89 29.36 -0.33 -14.08
C THR A 89 29.95 0.55 -15.18
N ASP A 90 29.13 1.38 -15.80
CA ASP A 90 29.58 2.34 -16.82
C ASP A 90 30.52 3.39 -16.24
N ILE A 91 30.18 3.97 -15.08
CA ILE A 91 31.04 4.89 -14.34
C ILE A 91 32.40 4.24 -14.05
N ARG A 92 32.40 3.01 -13.54
CA ARG A 92 33.66 2.27 -13.28
C ARG A 92 34.48 2.10 -14.56
N THR A 93 33.84 1.76 -15.67
CA THR A 93 34.51 1.60 -16.97
C THR A 93 35.15 2.92 -17.43
N GLN A 94 34.43 4.03 -17.32
CA GLN A 94 34.94 5.35 -17.67
C GLN A 94 36.07 5.80 -16.73
N CYS A 95 35.99 5.49 -15.44
CA CYS A 95 37.06 5.77 -14.51
C CYS A 95 38.35 4.99 -14.85
N VAL A 96 38.21 3.70 -15.17
CA VAL A 96 39.37 2.88 -15.58
C VAL A 96 39.98 3.41 -16.89
N ASN A 97 39.14 3.76 -17.86
CA ASN A 97 39.61 4.37 -19.11
C ASN A 97 40.30 5.71 -18.85
N GLY A 98 39.75 6.56 -17.99
CA GLY A 98 40.33 7.87 -17.65
C GLY A 98 41.65 7.80 -16.84
N SER A 99 41.90 6.67 -16.15
CA SER A 99 43.15 6.44 -15.39
C SER A 99 44.35 6.08 -16.24
N THR A 100 44.13 5.86 -17.56
CA THR A 100 45.19 5.50 -18.50
C THR A 100 46.10 6.70 -18.78
N ASP A 101 47.40 6.52 -18.64
CA ASP A 101 48.39 7.60 -18.73
C ASP A 101 48.62 8.17 -20.15
N THR A 102 48.20 7.44 -21.17
CA THR A 102 48.37 7.80 -22.58
C THR A 102 47.35 8.81 -23.12
N LEU A 103 46.35 9.23 -22.30
CA LEU A 103 45.27 10.11 -22.71
C LEU A 103 45.68 11.59 -22.73
N THR A 104 45.25 12.30 -23.79
CA THR A 104 45.38 13.76 -23.87
C THR A 104 44.45 14.49 -22.90
N ALA A 105 44.75 15.74 -22.58
CA ALA A 105 43.93 16.56 -21.68
C ALA A 105 42.47 16.70 -22.16
N ASP A 106 42.27 16.84 -23.47
CA ASP A 106 40.92 16.99 -24.07
C ASP A 106 40.09 15.72 -23.92
N VAL A 107 40.72 14.55 -24.10
CA VAL A 107 40.03 13.27 -23.91
C VAL A 107 39.65 13.07 -22.45
N ARG A 108 40.52 13.44 -21.52
CA ARG A 108 40.20 13.38 -20.08
C ARG A 108 39.06 14.32 -19.70
N ASN A 109 39.03 15.54 -20.26
CA ASN A 109 37.89 16.45 -20.07
C ASN A 109 36.57 15.88 -20.59
N THR A 110 36.60 15.20 -21.74
CA THR A 110 35.41 14.53 -22.28
C THR A 110 34.94 13.40 -21.33
N ILE A 111 35.85 12.60 -20.79
CA ILE A 111 35.52 11.55 -19.82
C ILE A 111 34.94 12.17 -18.53
N LEU A 112 35.48 13.30 -18.05
CA LEU A 112 34.92 14.00 -16.89
C LEU A 112 33.49 14.48 -17.13
N GLN A 113 33.21 15.02 -18.32
CA GLN A 113 31.84 15.41 -18.67
C GLN A 113 30.88 14.21 -18.71
N GLN A 114 31.32 13.08 -19.26
CA GLN A 114 30.54 11.82 -19.26
C GLN A 114 30.30 11.31 -17.85
N LEU A 115 31.31 11.34 -16.98
CA LEU A 115 31.16 10.95 -15.57
C LEU A 115 30.18 11.86 -14.83
N THR A 116 30.20 13.16 -15.09
CA THR A 116 29.25 14.10 -14.51
C THR A 116 27.83 13.77 -14.96
N ALA A 117 27.61 13.55 -16.25
CA ALA A 117 26.30 13.18 -16.78
C ALA A 117 25.79 11.84 -16.20
N LEU A 118 26.65 10.83 -16.10
CA LEU A 118 26.31 9.54 -15.46
C LEU A 118 25.96 9.71 -13.98
N SER A 119 26.68 10.60 -13.25
CA SER A 119 26.35 10.87 -11.85
C SER A 119 24.99 11.54 -11.71
N GLU A 120 24.63 12.48 -12.57
CA GLU A 120 23.31 13.12 -12.59
C GLU A 120 22.20 12.09 -12.90
N GLN A 121 22.49 11.11 -13.75
CA GLN A 121 21.54 10.03 -14.04
C GLN A 121 21.34 9.11 -12.82
N VAL A 122 22.39 8.80 -12.05
CA VAL A 122 22.24 8.07 -10.78
C VAL A 122 21.35 8.83 -9.81
N TYR A 123 21.45 10.17 -9.76
CA TYR A 123 20.55 10.98 -8.91
C TYR A 123 19.10 10.93 -9.37
N THR A 124 18.89 10.91 -10.67
CA THR A 124 17.54 10.77 -11.24
C THR A 124 16.93 9.41 -10.86
N GLU A 125 17.69 8.34 -10.99
CA GLU A 125 17.25 7.00 -10.56
C GLU A 125 17.03 6.93 -9.03
N GLY A 126 17.84 7.63 -8.23
CA GLY A 126 17.66 7.76 -6.79
C GLY A 126 16.36 8.46 -6.39
N ASN A 127 15.77 9.24 -7.29
CA ASN A 127 14.49 9.90 -7.11
C ASN A 127 13.34 9.19 -7.86
N ALA A 128 13.51 7.91 -8.19
CA ALA A 128 12.43 7.12 -8.80
C ALA A 128 11.17 7.20 -7.94
N ASP A 129 10.04 7.45 -8.61
CA ASP A 129 8.76 7.59 -7.94
C ASP A 129 7.76 6.52 -8.40
N TYR A 130 6.84 6.17 -7.50
CA TYR A 130 5.68 5.34 -7.77
C TYR A 130 4.43 6.02 -7.22
N ALA A 131 3.48 6.33 -8.07
CA ALA A 131 2.24 7.02 -7.70
C ALA A 131 2.46 8.32 -6.90
N GLY A 132 3.49 9.10 -7.25
CA GLY A 132 3.84 10.35 -6.57
C GLY A 132 4.57 10.16 -5.24
N ARG A 133 5.04 8.96 -4.94
CA ARG A 133 5.84 8.62 -3.76
C ARG A 133 7.24 8.23 -4.19
N THR A 134 8.24 8.87 -3.60
CA THR A 134 9.64 8.52 -3.83
C THR A 134 9.98 7.19 -3.13
N VAL A 135 10.65 6.29 -3.86
CA VAL A 135 10.90 4.93 -3.41
C VAL A 135 12.04 4.86 -2.40
N PHE A 136 13.11 5.65 -2.60
CA PHE A 136 14.36 5.55 -1.82
C PHE A 136 14.45 6.52 -0.65
N THR A 137 13.44 7.32 -0.39
CA THR A 137 13.42 8.30 0.71
C THR A 137 12.94 7.72 2.05
N GLY A 138 12.71 6.41 2.11
CA GLY A 138 12.26 5.73 3.32
C GLY A 138 10.88 6.19 3.78
N TYR A 139 10.77 6.67 5.02
CA TYR A 139 9.50 7.11 5.60
C TYR A 139 8.93 8.39 4.92
N ARG A 140 9.78 9.22 4.31
CA ARG A 140 9.38 10.51 3.70
C ARG A 140 9.15 10.38 2.20
N THR A 141 8.12 9.65 1.84
CA THR A 141 7.81 9.35 0.44
C THR A 141 7.36 10.57 -0.39
N SER A 142 7.04 11.70 0.25
CA SER A 142 6.65 12.95 -0.41
C SER A 142 7.81 13.88 -0.72
N SER A 143 9.02 13.58 -0.24
CA SER A 143 10.22 14.43 -0.42
C SER A 143 11.19 13.78 -1.37
N LYS A 144 11.78 14.55 -2.28
CA LYS A 144 12.86 14.08 -3.15
C LYS A 144 14.20 14.18 -2.42
N LEU A 145 15.12 13.33 -2.82
CA LEU A 145 16.52 13.46 -2.42
C LEU A 145 17.14 14.66 -3.12
N THR A 146 17.79 15.54 -2.36
CA THR A 146 18.56 16.64 -2.90
C THR A 146 20.05 16.34 -2.78
N PHE A 147 20.78 16.58 -3.85
CA PHE A 147 22.22 16.34 -3.92
C PHE A 147 22.93 17.69 -3.98
N GLN A 148 23.73 18.00 -2.96
CA GLN A 148 24.55 19.20 -2.94
C GLN A 148 25.97 18.84 -3.37
N LYS A 149 26.47 19.55 -4.38
CA LYS A 149 27.87 19.48 -4.80
C LYS A 149 28.68 20.42 -3.91
N ASP A 150 29.53 19.87 -3.06
CA ASP A 150 30.46 20.67 -2.27
C ASP A 150 31.65 21.12 -3.13
N THR A 151 32.28 22.24 -2.75
CA THR A 151 33.49 22.83 -3.43
C THR A 151 34.66 21.85 -3.51
N LYS A 152 34.65 20.79 -2.72
CA LYS A 152 35.65 19.70 -2.71
C LYS A 152 35.25 18.50 -3.58
N SER A 153 34.28 18.62 -4.47
CA SER A 153 33.74 17.51 -5.26
C SER A 153 33.14 16.37 -4.42
N THR A 154 32.76 16.64 -3.18
CA THR A 154 32.07 15.71 -2.31
C THR A 154 30.55 15.95 -2.45
N TYR A 155 29.78 14.89 -2.71
CA TYR A 155 28.32 14.96 -2.78
C TYR A 155 27.72 14.54 -1.45
N GLN A 156 26.90 15.40 -0.86
CA GLN A 156 26.10 15.04 0.31
C GLN A 156 24.66 14.76 -0.15
N ILE A 157 24.13 13.64 0.27
CA ILE A 157 22.71 13.30 0.05
C ILE A 157 21.95 13.85 1.24
N THR A 158 21.12 14.85 1.00
CA THR A 158 20.24 15.43 2.02
C THR A 158 18.79 15.30 1.62
N GLN A 159 17.94 15.04 2.58
CA GLN A 159 16.49 15.16 2.40
C GLN A 159 16.04 16.60 2.62
N GLU A 160 15.15 17.10 1.78
CA GLU A 160 14.48 18.36 2.07
C GLU A 160 13.54 18.19 3.25
N PHE A 161 13.80 18.95 4.30
CA PHE A 161 12.94 18.99 5.49
C PHE A 161 12.07 20.24 5.45
N SER A 162 10.76 20.06 5.52
CA SER A 162 9.85 21.19 5.71
C SER A 162 9.87 21.67 7.16
N ALA A 163 9.42 22.91 7.41
CA ALA A 163 9.30 23.43 8.78
C ALA A 163 8.40 22.58 9.68
N ALA A 164 7.39 21.89 9.11
CA ALA A 164 6.55 20.94 9.81
C ALA A 164 7.32 19.70 10.27
N ASP A 165 8.29 19.27 9.49
CA ASP A 165 9.11 18.08 9.78
C ASP A 165 10.10 18.33 10.91
N LEU A 166 10.54 19.57 11.08
CA LEU A 166 11.40 19.98 12.18
C LEU A 166 10.67 19.97 13.53
N SER A 167 9.34 20.08 13.53
CA SER A 167 8.52 19.97 14.75
C SER A 167 8.35 18.52 15.23
N GLU A 168 8.54 17.53 14.35
CA GLU A 168 8.47 16.10 14.66
C GLU A 168 9.83 15.49 15.09
N LYS A 169 10.75 16.28 15.59
CA LYS A 169 12.08 15.86 16.04
C LYS A 169 12.15 14.63 16.95
N ARG A 170 11.03 14.22 17.53
CA ARG A 170 10.97 13.08 18.46
C ARG A 170 11.31 11.73 17.83
N TYR A 171 11.11 11.59 16.53
CA TYR A 171 11.29 10.31 15.85
C TYR A 171 12.69 10.10 15.28
N TYR A 172 13.49 11.15 15.19
CA TYR A 172 14.82 11.10 14.58
C TYR A 172 15.96 11.14 15.61
N THR A 173 15.71 11.54 16.84
CA THR A 173 16.73 11.60 17.91
C THR A 173 16.84 10.31 18.72
N ASN A 174 15.91 9.38 18.61
CA ASN A 174 15.91 8.11 19.33
C ASN A 174 16.31 6.91 18.44
N GLY A 175 16.86 7.17 17.29
CA GLY A 175 17.40 6.14 16.39
C GLY A 175 18.88 5.91 16.58
N VAL A 176 19.32 5.78 17.85
CA VAL A 176 20.63 5.22 18.23
C VAL A 176 20.36 3.98 19.05
#